data_72becd9c199fc07e25645b923adf56d9
#
_entry.id   72becd9c199fc07e25645b923adf56d9
#
_cell.length_a   1.000
_cell.length_b   1.000
_cell.length_c   1.000
_cell.angle_alpha   90.00
_cell.angle_beta   90.00
_cell.angle_gamma   90.00
#
_symmetry.space_group_name_H-M   'P 1'
#
loop_
_entity.id
_entity.type
_entity.pdbx_description
1 polymer ?
#
loop_
_entity_poly.entity_id
_entity_poly.type
_entity_poly.pdbx_seq_one_letter_code
_entity_poly.pdbx_strand_id
1 'polypeptide(L)'
;MQRFLLALTLLATLSLAAPTSAAPDKLEGVRSVLVLRRDEPLFTEPNKGAARRGAAERGARLPVFELWRGGGCSGRWFSVGPLAWICEEGAEASAASPPVEQPRSASADGMPNNYYFVGPDGSFGYGDLLVAEEGVPETQLLPGFGVAITRTGEKPGGERYGLSTHGFWIPLRDLRRVAAPRFRGAAVGDALAIAWVNVDKAHPRKTPGSAPTRDVLPRQTQLQVFETSEQGGKQWLRVGDAQWLPASEVTRPTRVARPTEVKLGEHWFDVELATQTLTAYVGDHPVFATLVSTGRGPEGTVLATPKGIHRIWVKLAESDMDNLENLEANESYAIQAVPWVMYFRQGYGLHGTFWHHAFGRVQSHGCVNLSPADAERLFDFASPRLPSGWSAALPTVYEQGSLVRVR
;
A
#
# COMPACT_ATOMS: atom_id res chain seq x y z
N MET A 1 -44.62 67.66 33.10
CA MET A 1 -43.65 68.01 32.07
C MET A 1 -42.83 66.79 31.75
N GLN A 2 -43.25 66.03 30.75
CA GLN A 2 -42.61 64.77 30.29
C GLN A 2 -41.77 65.09 29.06
N ARG A 3 -40.46 64.80 29.12
CA ARG A 3 -39.55 64.91 27.98
C ARG A 3 -39.46 63.52 27.32
N PHE A 4 -39.91 63.42 26.08
CA PHE A 4 -39.67 62.29 25.18
C PHE A 4 -38.25 62.36 24.63
N LEU A 5 -37.46 61.28 24.83
CA LEU A 5 -36.19 61.05 24.11
C LEU A 5 -36.47 60.13 22.91
N LEU A 6 -36.32 60.60 21.71
CA LEU A 6 -36.26 59.79 20.47
C LEU A 6 -34.91 59.11 20.39
N ALA A 7 -34.89 57.78 20.41
CA ALA A 7 -33.70 57.00 20.09
C ALA A 7 -33.71 56.69 18.57
N LEU A 8 -32.72 57.23 17.87
CA LEU A 8 -32.46 56.88 16.45
C LEU A 8 -31.66 55.58 16.38
N THR A 9 -32.29 54.49 15.92
CA THR A 9 -31.62 53.22 15.59
C THR A 9 -31.03 53.27 14.20
N LEU A 10 -29.69 53.34 14.12
CA LEU A 10 -28.94 53.14 12.87
C LEU A 10 -28.94 51.64 12.53
N LEU A 11 -29.65 51.28 11.48
CA LEU A 11 -29.53 49.96 10.87
C LEU A 11 -28.25 49.95 10.00
N ALA A 12 -27.18 49.30 10.47
CA ALA A 12 -26.02 48.97 9.65
C ALA A 12 -26.37 47.77 8.78
N THR A 13 -26.57 48.00 7.46
CA THR A 13 -26.68 46.93 6.47
C THR A 13 -25.29 46.33 6.21
N LEU A 14 -25.00 45.16 6.80
CA LEU A 14 -23.87 44.33 6.39
C LEU A 14 -24.15 43.81 4.99
N SER A 15 -23.52 44.38 3.98
CA SER A 15 -23.42 43.76 2.64
C SER A 15 -22.51 42.54 2.74
N LEU A 16 -23.07 41.35 2.83
CA LEU A 16 -22.36 40.11 2.54
C LEU A 16 -22.04 40.10 1.05
N ALA A 17 -20.81 40.47 0.70
CA ALA A 17 -20.29 40.22 -0.64
C ALA A 17 -20.24 38.69 -0.84
N ALA A 18 -21.11 38.18 -1.71
CA ALA A 18 -21.03 36.81 -2.16
C ALA A 18 -19.66 36.59 -2.81
N PRO A 19 -18.97 35.46 -2.57
CA PRO A 19 -17.74 35.16 -3.28
C PRO A 19 -18.04 35.14 -4.76
N THR A 20 -17.40 36.02 -5.54
CA THR A 20 -17.44 35.99 -7.00
C THR A 20 -16.88 34.65 -7.45
N SER A 21 -17.76 33.74 -7.86
CA SER A 21 -17.39 32.49 -8.55
C SER A 21 -16.69 32.91 -9.84
N ALA A 22 -15.36 32.85 -9.84
CA ALA A 22 -14.58 33.03 -11.06
C ALA A 22 -14.98 31.94 -12.04
N ALA A 23 -15.24 32.27 -13.29
CA ALA A 23 -15.51 31.30 -14.36
C ALA A 23 -14.21 30.52 -14.67
N PRO A 24 -14.29 29.25 -15.09
CA PRO A 24 -13.11 28.49 -15.49
C PRO A 24 -12.42 29.19 -16.68
N ASP A 25 -11.07 29.26 -16.59
CA ASP A 25 -10.26 29.77 -17.70
C ASP A 25 -10.36 28.81 -18.90
N LYS A 26 -10.25 29.34 -20.13
CA LYS A 26 -10.22 28.51 -21.35
C LYS A 26 -8.97 27.62 -21.32
N LEU A 27 -9.11 26.36 -21.74
CA LEU A 27 -8.01 25.37 -21.79
C LEU A 27 -6.83 25.77 -22.70
N GLU A 28 -7.01 26.76 -23.59
CA GLU A 28 -5.97 27.37 -24.46
C GLU A 28 -4.96 26.36 -25.06
N GLY A 29 -5.43 25.17 -25.44
CA GLY A 29 -4.59 24.11 -26.01
C GLY A 29 -3.83 23.27 -24.99
N VAL A 30 -3.94 23.49 -23.67
CA VAL A 30 -3.37 22.63 -22.64
C VAL A 30 -4.16 21.33 -22.58
N ARG A 31 -3.47 20.19 -22.75
CA ARG A 31 -4.05 18.84 -22.70
C ARG A 31 -3.55 18.04 -21.52
N SER A 32 -2.35 18.32 -21.04
CA SER A 32 -1.72 17.62 -19.93
C SER A 32 -0.81 18.55 -19.16
N VAL A 33 -0.39 18.10 -17.98
CA VAL A 33 0.71 18.69 -17.20
C VAL A 33 1.77 17.64 -16.91
N LEU A 34 3.05 18.05 -16.98
CA LEU A 34 4.19 17.29 -16.54
C LEU A 34 4.49 17.64 -15.07
N VAL A 35 4.49 16.66 -14.19
CA VAL A 35 4.77 16.84 -12.77
C VAL A 35 6.28 17.01 -12.55
N LEU A 36 6.68 18.08 -11.90
CA LEU A 36 8.09 18.48 -11.74
C LEU A 36 8.73 17.95 -10.46
N ARG A 37 7.94 17.75 -9.40
CA ARG A 37 8.42 17.39 -8.06
C ARG A 37 7.95 16.00 -7.66
N ARG A 38 8.71 15.34 -6.80
CA ARG A 38 8.30 14.09 -6.15
C ARG A 38 7.13 14.39 -5.19
N ASP A 39 6.13 13.52 -5.20
CA ASP A 39 4.95 13.59 -4.33
C ASP A 39 4.24 14.95 -4.35
N GLU A 40 4.15 15.56 -5.56
CA GLU A 40 3.49 16.85 -5.74
C GLU A 40 2.03 16.78 -5.28
N PRO A 41 1.63 17.68 -4.36
CA PRO A 41 0.33 17.61 -3.73
C PRO A 41 -0.84 17.84 -4.69
N LEU A 42 -1.84 16.98 -4.59
CA LEU A 42 -3.15 17.12 -5.21
C LEU A 42 -4.18 17.53 -4.15
N PHE A 43 -5.00 18.53 -4.47
CA PHE A 43 -6.00 19.08 -3.56
C PHE A 43 -7.42 18.83 -4.09
N THR A 44 -8.41 18.77 -3.18
CA THR A 44 -9.82 18.58 -3.58
C THR A 44 -10.41 19.78 -4.29
N GLU A 45 -9.84 20.96 -4.13
CA GLU A 45 -10.25 22.23 -4.73
C GLU A 45 -9.02 23.02 -5.20
N PRO A 46 -9.16 24.01 -6.11
CA PRO A 46 -8.04 24.84 -6.58
C PRO A 46 -7.57 25.84 -5.51
N ASN A 47 -7.14 25.34 -4.38
CA ASN A 47 -6.68 26.09 -3.22
C ASN A 47 -5.73 25.26 -2.36
N LYS A 48 -4.55 25.79 -1.98
CA LYS A 48 -3.61 25.10 -1.07
C LYS A 48 -4.16 24.91 0.35
N GLY A 49 -5.20 25.61 0.76
CA GLY A 49 -5.92 25.40 2.01
C GLY A 49 -6.97 24.28 1.97
N ALA A 50 -7.27 23.74 0.80
CA ALA A 50 -8.23 22.64 0.65
C ALA A 50 -7.67 21.31 1.16
N ALA A 51 -8.56 20.34 1.35
CA ALA A 51 -8.16 18.99 1.75
C ALA A 51 -7.25 18.32 0.70
N ARG A 52 -6.34 17.49 1.14
CA ARG A 52 -5.50 16.67 0.26
C ARG A 52 -6.34 15.57 -0.39
N ARG A 53 -6.20 15.43 -1.69
CA ARG A 53 -6.79 14.32 -2.48
C ARG A 53 -5.75 13.21 -2.71
N GLY A 54 -4.49 13.57 -2.74
CA GLY A 54 -3.40 12.65 -3.04
C GLY A 54 -2.09 13.37 -3.31
N ALA A 55 -1.23 12.68 -4.04
CA ALA A 55 0.02 13.21 -4.57
C ALA A 55 0.30 12.62 -5.96
N ALA A 56 1.05 13.36 -6.78
CA ALA A 56 1.45 12.95 -8.11
C ALA A 56 2.94 12.60 -8.18
N GLU A 57 3.29 11.63 -9.02
CA GLU A 57 4.66 11.17 -9.22
C GLU A 57 5.46 12.16 -10.06
N ARG A 58 6.72 12.41 -9.70
CA ARG A 58 7.64 13.19 -10.55
C ARG A 58 7.77 12.57 -11.94
N GLY A 59 7.66 13.41 -12.97
CA GLY A 59 7.75 12.96 -14.36
C GLY A 59 6.45 12.39 -14.92
N ALA A 60 5.41 12.21 -14.09
CA ALA A 60 4.10 11.81 -14.56
C ALA A 60 3.50 12.91 -15.45
N ARG A 61 2.81 12.48 -16.52
CA ARG A 61 2.04 13.38 -17.38
C ARG A 61 0.56 13.12 -17.15
N LEU A 62 -0.08 14.06 -16.44
CA LEU A 62 -1.48 13.96 -16.03
C LEU A 62 -2.40 14.67 -17.03
N PRO A 63 -3.62 14.16 -17.29
CA PRO A 63 -4.61 14.85 -18.11
C PRO A 63 -5.05 16.15 -17.46
N VAL A 64 -5.45 17.15 -18.26
CA VAL A 64 -6.04 18.40 -17.77
C VAL A 64 -7.47 18.48 -18.27
N PHE A 65 -8.41 18.65 -17.35
CA PHE A 65 -9.83 18.77 -17.61
C PHE A 65 -10.34 20.22 -17.50
N GLU A 66 -9.78 20.99 -16.55
CA GLU A 66 -10.17 22.38 -16.31
C GLU A 66 -8.97 23.20 -15.87
N LEU A 67 -9.03 24.52 -16.12
CA LEU A 67 -8.11 25.52 -15.62
C LEU A 67 -8.82 26.46 -14.66
N TRP A 68 -8.16 26.84 -13.60
CA TRP A 68 -8.73 27.74 -12.60
C TRP A 68 -7.68 28.65 -11.99
N ARG A 69 -8.10 29.85 -11.53
CA ARG A 69 -7.29 30.72 -10.68
C ARG A 69 -7.83 30.66 -9.27
N GLY A 70 -6.99 30.24 -8.33
CA GLY A 70 -7.38 29.99 -6.94
C GLY A 70 -6.32 30.40 -5.94
N GLY A 71 -6.62 30.26 -4.66
CA GLY A 71 -5.76 30.67 -3.57
C GLY A 71 -4.49 29.82 -3.41
N GLY A 72 -3.39 30.48 -3.00
CA GLY A 72 -2.14 29.82 -2.63
C GLY A 72 -1.27 29.28 -3.77
N CYS A 73 -1.61 29.52 -5.04
CA CYS A 73 -0.81 29.22 -6.20
C CYS A 73 -0.46 30.52 -6.93
N SER A 74 0.78 30.74 -7.27
CA SER A 74 1.23 31.95 -8.00
C SER A 74 0.81 31.91 -9.49
N GLY A 75 0.51 30.72 -10.02
CA GLY A 75 0.03 30.46 -11.37
C GLY A 75 -1.41 29.98 -11.40
N ARG A 76 -1.67 29.08 -12.35
CA ARG A 76 -2.97 28.43 -12.53
C ARG A 76 -3.06 27.14 -11.73
N TRP A 77 -4.30 26.72 -11.53
CA TRP A 77 -4.63 25.38 -11.05
C TRP A 77 -5.13 24.54 -12.22
N PHE A 78 -4.67 23.29 -12.27
CA PHE A 78 -5.10 22.31 -13.26
C PHE A 78 -5.92 21.22 -12.58
N SER A 79 -7.16 20.99 -13.03
CA SER A 79 -7.94 19.81 -12.65
C SER A 79 -7.36 18.60 -13.40
N VAL A 80 -6.85 17.63 -12.66
CA VAL A 80 -6.17 16.44 -13.21
C VAL A 80 -6.91 15.14 -12.91
N GLY A 81 -8.11 15.24 -12.38
CA GLY A 81 -8.99 14.11 -12.06
C GLY A 81 -10.15 14.52 -11.16
N PRO A 82 -11.03 13.60 -10.79
CA PRO A 82 -12.15 13.88 -9.90
C PRO A 82 -11.66 14.42 -8.54
N LEU A 83 -12.08 15.64 -8.19
CA LEU A 83 -11.65 16.33 -6.96
C LEU A 83 -10.11 16.38 -6.83
N ALA A 84 -9.40 16.61 -7.94
CA ALA A 84 -7.95 16.59 -7.94
C ALA A 84 -7.39 17.79 -8.71
N TRP A 85 -6.78 18.70 -7.98
CA TRP A 85 -6.19 19.93 -8.49
C TRP A 85 -4.72 20.00 -8.17
N ILE A 86 -3.90 20.36 -9.17
CA ILE A 86 -2.46 20.59 -9.03
C ILE A 86 -2.12 22.04 -9.33
N CYS A 87 -1.22 22.64 -8.55
CA CYS A 87 -0.74 24.01 -8.78
C CYS A 87 0.33 24.02 -9.88
N GLU A 88 0.31 25.02 -10.75
CA GLU A 88 1.30 25.23 -11.82
C GLU A 88 2.75 25.37 -11.31
N GLU A 89 2.97 25.74 -10.05
CA GLU A 89 4.32 25.77 -9.44
C GLU A 89 4.99 24.38 -9.39
N GLY A 90 4.22 23.30 -9.34
CA GLY A 90 4.70 21.91 -9.31
C GLY A 90 4.45 21.14 -10.61
N ALA A 91 3.90 21.82 -11.65
CA ALA A 91 3.51 21.16 -12.89
C ALA A 91 3.69 22.07 -14.11
N GLU A 92 4.19 21.54 -15.20
CA GLU A 92 4.39 22.25 -16.47
C GLU A 92 3.27 21.91 -17.46
N ALA A 93 2.58 22.94 -17.95
CA ALA A 93 1.51 22.79 -18.94
C ALA A 93 2.04 22.34 -20.30
N SER A 94 1.32 21.44 -20.97
CA SER A 94 1.69 20.87 -22.25
C SER A 94 0.50 20.67 -23.18
N ALA A 95 0.70 20.92 -24.47
CA ALA A 95 -0.23 20.59 -25.54
C ALA A 95 -0.21 19.10 -25.93
N ALA A 96 0.80 18.34 -25.47
CA ALA A 96 0.87 16.90 -25.70
C ALA A 96 -0.27 16.18 -24.98
N SER A 97 -0.88 15.21 -25.65
CA SER A 97 -1.90 14.36 -25.02
C SER A 97 -1.28 13.58 -23.85
N PRO A 98 -2.03 13.36 -22.77
CA PRO A 98 -1.59 12.44 -21.72
C PRO A 98 -1.45 11.04 -22.31
N PRO A 99 -0.56 10.19 -21.75
CA PRO A 99 -0.49 8.78 -22.14
C PRO A 99 -1.84 8.11 -21.87
N VAL A 100 -2.17 7.10 -22.66
CA VAL A 100 -3.28 6.20 -22.32
C VAL A 100 -2.96 5.59 -20.95
N GLU A 101 -3.98 5.53 -20.08
CA GLU A 101 -3.81 4.95 -18.75
C GLU A 101 -3.24 3.53 -18.89
N GLN A 102 -2.01 3.35 -18.45
CA GLN A 102 -1.39 2.04 -18.39
C GLN A 102 -1.50 1.52 -16.96
N PRO A 103 -1.83 0.24 -16.79
CA PRO A 103 -1.71 -0.37 -15.46
C PRO A 103 -0.28 -0.15 -14.95
N ARG A 104 -0.11 0.10 -13.66
CA ARG A 104 1.22 0.09 -13.06
C ARG A 104 1.82 -1.28 -13.33
N SER A 105 2.86 -1.28 -14.15
CA SER A 105 3.57 -2.51 -14.48
C SER A 105 4.48 -2.84 -13.31
N ALA A 106 3.96 -3.59 -12.35
CA ALA A 106 4.87 -4.34 -11.50
C ALA A 106 5.42 -5.53 -12.30
N SER A 107 6.58 -6.00 -11.90
CA SER A 107 7.09 -7.29 -12.34
C SER A 107 6.09 -8.38 -11.92
N ALA A 108 6.13 -9.56 -12.58
CA ALA A 108 5.22 -10.67 -12.27
C ALA A 108 5.23 -11.10 -10.79
N ASP A 109 6.16 -10.61 -10.01
CA ASP A 109 6.31 -10.84 -8.57
C ASP A 109 5.79 -9.70 -7.68
N GLY A 110 5.21 -8.64 -8.26
CA GLY A 110 4.64 -7.51 -7.55
C GLY A 110 5.66 -6.50 -7.02
N MET A 111 6.91 -6.55 -7.50
CA MET A 111 7.99 -5.67 -7.06
C MET A 111 8.18 -4.51 -8.04
N PRO A 112 7.80 -3.26 -7.71
CA PRO A 112 7.94 -2.12 -8.62
C PRO A 112 9.40 -1.69 -8.85
N ASN A 113 10.32 -2.04 -7.93
CA ASN A 113 11.74 -1.71 -7.99
C ASN A 113 12.62 -2.96 -7.85
N ASN A 114 13.92 -2.81 -8.09
CA ASN A 114 14.90 -3.80 -7.67
C ASN A 114 15.33 -3.51 -6.23
N TYR A 115 15.02 -4.42 -5.32
CA TYR A 115 15.32 -4.25 -3.90
C TYR A 115 16.61 -4.95 -3.50
N TYR A 116 17.33 -4.31 -2.58
CA TYR A 116 18.59 -4.81 -2.04
C TYR A 116 18.66 -4.52 -0.55
N PHE A 117 19.45 -5.30 0.17
CA PHE A 117 19.89 -4.99 1.52
C PHE A 117 21.34 -4.52 1.50
N VAL A 118 21.65 -3.52 2.29
CA VAL A 118 23.00 -3.06 2.55
C VAL A 118 23.76 -4.16 3.29
N GLY A 119 24.98 -4.46 2.81
CA GLY A 119 25.86 -5.48 3.37
C GLY A 119 26.37 -5.15 4.77
N PRO A 120 27.13 -6.07 5.40
CA PRO A 120 27.55 -5.96 6.80
C PRO A 120 28.49 -4.77 7.07
N ASP A 121 29.18 -4.27 6.07
CA ASP A 121 30.12 -3.16 6.19
C ASP A 121 29.45 -1.78 6.03
N GLY A 122 28.14 -1.77 5.76
CA GLY A 122 27.42 -0.55 5.40
C GLY A 122 27.70 -0.11 3.96
N SER A 123 27.26 1.07 3.61
CA SER A 123 27.55 1.73 2.32
C SER A 123 27.34 3.22 2.42
N PHE A 124 27.63 3.92 1.31
CA PHE A 124 27.40 5.36 1.17
C PHE A 124 26.60 5.65 -0.10
N GLY A 125 25.82 6.72 -0.06
CA GLY A 125 25.09 7.24 -1.20
C GLY A 125 25.67 8.55 -1.71
N TYR A 126 25.79 8.69 -3.02
CA TYR A 126 26.41 9.82 -3.71
C TYR A 126 25.41 10.48 -4.67
N GLY A 127 25.39 11.80 -4.74
CA GLY A 127 24.48 12.53 -5.63
C GLY A 127 24.83 12.42 -7.11
N ASP A 128 26.14 12.28 -7.42
CA ASP A 128 26.63 12.15 -8.78
C ASP A 128 27.45 10.85 -8.95
N LEU A 129 27.11 10.09 -10.00
CA LEU A 129 27.78 8.84 -10.34
C LEU A 129 29.26 9.03 -10.71
N LEU A 130 29.59 10.11 -11.44
CA LEU A 130 30.94 10.29 -11.98
C LEU A 130 31.98 10.58 -10.90
N VAL A 131 31.56 11.23 -9.82
CA VAL A 131 32.44 11.56 -8.67
C VAL A 131 32.16 10.70 -7.43
N ALA A 132 31.36 9.65 -7.57
CA ALA A 132 31.10 8.72 -6.46
C ALA A 132 32.43 8.16 -5.93
N GLU A 133 32.56 8.11 -4.58
CA GLU A 133 33.74 7.70 -3.82
C GLU A 133 34.97 8.65 -3.88
N GLU A 134 35.01 9.59 -4.81
CA GLU A 134 36.03 10.66 -4.86
C GLU A 134 35.56 11.91 -4.13
N GLY A 135 34.22 12.08 -4.01
CA GLY A 135 33.57 13.17 -3.32
C GLY A 135 33.08 12.79 -1.91
N VAL A 136 32.50 13.77 -1.23
CA VAL A 136 31.86 13.57 0.07
C VAL A 136 30.52 12.85 -0.15
N PRO A 137 30.25 11.72 0.55
CA PRO A 137 28.97 11.06 0.46
C PRO A 137 27.85 11.95 1.05
N GLU A 138 26.69 11.93 0.45
CA GLU A 138 25.51 12.68 0.92
C GLU A 138 24.76 11.92 2.00
N THR A 139 24.87 10.61 2.06
CA THR A 139 24.22 9.79 3.07
C THR A 139 25.04 8.56 3.42
N GLN A 140 24.93 8.10 4.67
CA GLN A 140 25.44 6.82 5.13
C GLN A 140 24.29 5.82 5.23
N LEU A 141 24.51 4.61 4.77
CA LEU A 141 23.55 3.51 4.81
C LEU A 141 24.07 2.42 5.76
N LEU A 142 23.33 2.17 6.81
CA LEU A 142 23.72 1.19 7.82
C LEU A 142 23.50 -0.25 7.32
N PRO A 143 24.22 -1.23 7.86
CA PRO A 143 24.02 -2.65 7.55
C PRO A 143 22.57 -3.07 7.73
N GLY A 144 22.04 -3.83 6.78
CA GLY A 144 20.66 -4.34 6.84
C GLY A 144 19.59 -3.36 6.38
N PHE A 145 19.91 -2.10 6.07
CA PHE A 145 18.94 -1.18 5.46
C PHE A 145 18.50 -1.69 4.08
N GLY A 146 17.20 -1.62 3.82
CA GLY A 146 16.61 -1.95 2.53
C GLY A 146 16.64 -0.75 1.60
N VAL A 147 17.20 -0.91 0.39
CA VAL A 147 17.25 0.13 -0.63
C VAL A 147 16.53 -0.33 -1.89
N ALA A 148 15.80 0.59 -2.52
CA ALA A 148 15.08 0.37 -3.76
C ALA A 148 15.83 1.05 -4.92
N ILE A 149 16.29 0.26 -5.88
CA ILE A 149 17.08 0.71 -7.03
C ILE A 149 16.19 0.81 -8.26
N THR A 150 16.13 2.01 -8.84
CA THR A 150 15.32 2.31 -10.03
C THR A 150 16.05 2.00 -11.33
N ARG A 151 17.36 2.24 -11.37
CA ARG A 151 18.23 1.98 -12.53
C ARG A 151 19.66 1.74 -12.08
N THR A 152 20.46 1.17 -12.96
CA THR A 152 21.91 0.99 -12.75
C THR A 152 22.72 1.89 -13.66
N GLY A 153 23.92 2.25 -13.23
CA GLY A 153 24.93 2.98 -14.00
C GLY A 153 26.32 2.36 -13.77
N GLU A 154 27.27 2.75 -14.60
CA GLU A 154 28.66 2.26 -14.55
C GLU A 154 29.62 3.43 -14.66
N LYS A 155 30.65 3.47 -13.82
CA LYS A 155 31.75 4.43 -13.90
C LYS A 155 32.76 4.01 -14.96
N PRO A 156 33.58 4.95 -15.52
CA PRO A 156 34.81 4.60 -16.23
C PRO A 156 35.67 3.70 -15.34
N GLY A 157 35.97 2.49 -15.80
CA GLY A 157 36.65 1.47 -14.99
C GLY A 157 35.78 0.24 -14.68
N GLY A 158 34.50 0.23 -15.03
CA GLY A 158 33.61 -0.94 -14.97
C GLY A 158 32.90 -1.13 -13.65
N GLU A 159 33.05 -0.23 -12.69
CA GLU A 159 32.37 -0.32 -11.42
C GLU A 159 30.88 0.09 -11.52
N ARG A 160 30.00 -0.74 -10.97
CA ARG A 160 28.55 -0.60 -11.11
C ARG A 160 27.88 -0.03 -9.86
N TYR A 161 26.97 0.89 -10.09
CA TYR A 161 26.17 1.57 -9.07
C TYR A 161 24.68 1.41 -9.36
N GLY A 162 23.87 1.48 -8.30
CA GLY A 162 22.42 1.57 -8.37
C GLY A 162 21.95 2.96 -7.97
N LEU A 163 21.07 3.57 -8.76
CA LEU A 163 20.36 4.81 -8.38
C LEU A 163 19.16 4.44 -7.52
N SER A 164 19.16 4.87 -6.26
CA SER A 164 18.05 4.64 -5.35
C SER A 164 16.83 5.53 -5.66
N THR A 165 15.66 5.16 -5.13
CA THR A 165 14.46 6.01 -5.17
C THR A 165 14.66 7.37 -4.50
N HIS A 166 15.65 7.50 -3.60
CA HIS A 166 16.03 8.77 -2.96
C HIS A 166 17.01 9.62 -3.80
N GLY A 167 17.40 9.13 -4.98
CA GLY A 167 18.28 9.89 -5.88
C GLY A 167 19.78 9.72 -5.62
N PHE A 168 20.18 8.78 -4.77
CA PHE A 168 21.59 8.50 -4.49
C PHE A 168 22.12 7.32 -5.30
N TRP A 169 23.34 7.45 -5.80
CA TRP A 169 24.10 6.36 -6.40
C TRP A 169 24.82 5.57 -5.32
N ILE A 170 24.59 4.27 -5.27
CA ILE A 170 25.12 3.35 -4.26
C ILE A 170 25.91 2.25 -4.96
N PRO A 171 27.16 1.94 -4.53
CA PRO A 171 27.93 0.84 -5.10
C PRO A 171 27.19 -0.50 -4.99
N LEU A 172 26.97 -1.18 -6.12
CA LEU A 172 26.24 -2.47 -6.11
C LEU A 172 27.03 -3.60 -5.42
N ARG A 173 28.35 -3.48 -5.27
CA ARG A 173 29.18 -4.43 -4.54
C ARG A 173 28.82 -4.50 -3.04
N ASP A 174 28.31 -3.40 -2.47
CA ASP A 174 27.92 -3.30 -1.07
C ASP A 174 26.49 -3.81 -0.82
N LEU A 175 25.77 -4.15 -1.89
CA LEU A 175 24.36 -4.48 -1.84
C LEU A 175 24.09 -5.96 -2.14
N ARG A 176 23.17 -6.56 -1.39
CA ARG A 176 22.68 -7.92 -1.61
C ARG A 176 21.28 -7.87 -2.20
N ARG A 177 21.13 -8.37 -3.43
CA ARG A 177 19.82 -8.38 -4.09
C ARG A 177 18.82 -9.25 -3.36
N VAL A 178 17.59 -8.76 -3.24
CA VAL A 178 16.46 -9.48 -2.65
C VAL A 178 15.67 -10.19 -3.75
N ALA A 179 15.29 -11.44 -3.50
CA ALA A 179 14.34 -12.17 -4.33
C ALA A 179 12.95 -12.06 -3.72
N ALA A 180 11.96 -11.76 -4.55
CA ALA A 180 10.57 -11.72 -4.10
C ALA A 180 10.09 -13.06 -3.54
N PRO A 181 9.25 -13.06 -2.49
CA PRO A 181 8.57 -14.25 -2.05
C PRO A 181 7.74 -14.87 -3.17
N ARG A 182 7.80 -16.21 -3.30
CA ARG A 182 7.04 -16.94 -4.32
C ARG A 182 5.61 -17.24 -3.89
N PHE A 183 5.29 -17.07 -2.62
CA PHE A 183 3.95 -17.32 -2.09
C PHE A 183 2.92 -16.42 -2.78
N ARG A 184 1.77 -17.02 -3.10
CA ARG A 184 0.59 -16.35 -3.67
C ARG A 184 -0.67 -16.88 -2.99
N GLY A 185 -1.59 -15.97 -2.72
CA GLY A 185 -2.97 -16.30 -2.42
C GLY A 185 -3.73 -16.82 -3.64
N ALA A 186 -5.01 -17.05 -3.46
CA ALA A 186 -5.86 -17.59 -4.53
C ALA A 186 -7.21 -16.90 -4.62
N ALA A 187 -7.78 -16.87 -5.83
CA ALA A 187 -9.19 -16.61 -6.02
C ALA A 187 -10.01 -17.68 -5.32
N VAL A 188 -11.09 -17.27 -4.66
CA VAL A 188 -11.99 -18.17 -3.92
C VAL A 188 -13.44 -17.89 -4.31
N GLY A 189 -14.30 -18.86 -4.04
CA GLY A 189 -15.76 -18.70 -4.10
C GLY A 189 -16.38 -18.81 -2.70
N ASP A 190 -17.70 -18.81 -2.66
CA ASP A 190 -18.50 -18.76 -1.43
C ASP A 190 -18.20 -19.88 -0.42
N ALA A 191 -17.75 -21.04 -0.88
CA ALA A 191 -17.40 -22.16 -0.02
C ALA A 191 -16.09 -21.97 0.75
N LEU A 192 -15.23 -21.01 0.35
CA LEU A 192 -13.87 -20.85 0.90
C LEU A 192 -13.13 -22.20 1.02
N ALA A 193 -13.23 -23.03 0.00
CA ALA A 193 -12.72 -24.40 0.00
C ALA A 193 -11.19 -24.43 -0.23
N ILE A 194 -10.46 -23.63 0.52
CA ILE A 194 -9.00 -23.48 0.42
C ILE A 194 -8.34 -23.61 1.79
N ALA A 195 -7.13 -24.12 1.82
CA ALA A 195 -6.26 -24.14 2.99
C ALA A 195 -4.80 -24.06 2.56
N TRP A 196 -3.91 -23.82 3.51
CA TRP A 196 -2.46 -23.88 3.31
C TRP A 196 -1.80 -24.70 4.42
N VAL A 197 -0.77 -25.45 4.07
CA VAL A 197 0.05 -26.16 5.05
C VAL A 197 0.71 -25.13 5.97
N ASN A 198 0.51 -25.25 7.30
CA ASN A 198 1.04 -24.32 8.31
C ASN A 198 2.24 -24.87 9.09
N VAL A 199 2.51 -26.17 8.99
CA VAL A 199 3.70 -26.84 9.50
C VAL A 199 4.82 -26.88 8.46
N ASP A 200 6.06 -27.12 8.84
CA ASP A 200 7.17 -27.09 7.88
C ASP A 200 7.06 -28.20 6.84
N LYS A 201 6.56 -29.38 7.25
CA LYS A 201 6.28 -30.53 6.38
C LYS A 201 5.03 -31.24 6.88
N ALA A 202 4.02 -31.34 6.03
CA ALA A 202 2.84 -32.18 6.27
C ALA A 202 2.93 -33.48 5.46
N HIS A 203 2.49 -34.56 6.05
CA HIS A 203 2.45 -35.87 5.40
C HIS A 203 0.99 -36.34 5.25
N PRO A 204 0.43 -36.37 4.03
CA PRO A 204 -0.92 -36.88 3.82
C PRO A 204 -1.10 -38.30 4.31
N ARG A 205 -2.33 -38.65 4.66
CA ARG A 205 -2.77 -39.98 5.05
C ARG A 205 -3.82 -40.48 4.09
N LYS A 206 -3.87 -41.77 3.83
CA LYS A 206 -4.87 -42.36 2.91
C LYS A 206 -6.30 -42.24 3.44
N THR A 207 -6.46 -42.35 4.74
CA THR A 207 -7.72 -42.17 5.47
C THR A 207 -7.45 -41.40 6.79
N PRO A 208 -8.46 -40.74 7.37
CA PRO A 208 -8.30 -40.16 8.71
C PRO A 208 -7.74 -41.19 9.70
N GLY A 209 -6.76 -40.78 10.49
CA GLY A 209 -6.14 -41.64 11.53
C GLY A 209 -5.16 -42.71 11.04
N SER A 210 -5.05 -42.97 9.72
CA SER A 210 -4.06 -43.92 9.21
C SER A 210 -2.62 -43.38 9.29
N ALA A 211 -1.62 -44.26 9.06
CA ALA A 211 -0.23 -43.87 9.03
C ALA A 211 0.05 -42.85 7.91
N PRO A 212 0.97 -41.89 8.14
CA PRO A 212 1.38 -40.93 7.13
C PRO A 212 1.99 -41.63 5.89
N THR A 213 1.75 -41.07 4.72
CA THR A 213 2.41 -41.49 3.49
C THR A 213 3.84 -40.96 3.42
N ARG A 214 4.59 -41.36 2.39
CA ARG A 214 5.94 -40.82 2.13
C ARG A 214 5.90 -39.45 1.44
N ASP A 215 4.74 -39.05 0.93
CA ASP A 215 4.58 -37.74 0.28
C ASP A 215 4.79 -36.62 1.30
N VAL A 216 5.42 -35.54 0.86
CA VAL A 216 5.71 -34.37 1.67
C VAL A 216 5.09 -33.14 1.03
N LEU A 217 4.26 -32.47 1.78
CA LEU A 217 3.71 -31.16 1.42
C LEU A 217 4.44 -30.09 2.23
N PRO A 218 5.26 -29.27 1.59
CA PRO A 218 6.00 -28.21 2.30
C PRO A 218 5.04 -27.14 2.82
N ARG A 219 5.52 -26.35 3.79
CA ARG A 219 4.80 -25.19 4.30
C ARG A 219 4.34 -24.26 3.19
N GLN A 220 3.17 -23.63 3.38
CA GLN A 220 2.51 -22.73 2.42
C GLN A 220 2.01 -23.44 1.12
N THR A 221 2.11 -24.79 1.03
CA THR A 221 1.43 -25.51 -0.06
C THR A 221 -0.04 -25.17 0.00
N GLN A 222 -0.58 -24.65 -1.10
CA GLN A 222 -2.01 -24.40 -1.28
C GLN A 222 -2.75 -25.69 -1.52
N LEU A 223 -3.88 -25.86 -0.87
CA LEU A 223 -4.69 -27.06 -0.86
C LEU A 223 -6.15 -26.72 -1.18
N GLN A 224 -6.78 -27.53 -2.02
CA GLN A 224 -8.23 -27.55 -2.15
C GLN A 224 -8.82 -28.43 -1.06
N VAL A 225 -9.81 -27.95 -0.32
CA VAL A 225 -10.52 -28.72 0.70
C VAL A 225 -11.81 -29.28 0.10
N PHE A 226 -11.92 -30.59 0.01
CA PHE A 226 -13.09 -31.29 -0.57
C PHE A 226 -14.08 -31.74 0.50
N GLU A 227 -13.58 -32.08 1.69
CA GLU A 227 -14.38 -32.68 2.75
C GLU A 227 -13.75 -32.42 4.12
N THR A 228 -14.57 -32.35 5.13
CA THR A 228 -14.13 -32.31 6.54
C THR A 228 -14.75 -33.51 7.28
N SER A 229 -13.94 -34.25 8.02
CA SER A 229 -14.37 -35.41 8.81
C SER A 229 -13.82 -35.31 10.23
N GLU A 230 -14.51 -35.90 11.18
CA GLU A 230 -14.04 -36.04 12.55
C GLU A 230 -13.76 -37.51 12.86
N GLN A 231 -12.56 -37.82 13.33
CA GLN A 231 -12.19 -39.17 13.74
C GLN A 231 -11.18 -39.14 14.90
N GLY A 232 -11.49 -39.89 15.95
CA GLY A 232 -10.64 -39.95 17.15
C GLY A 232 -10.51 -38.60 17.88
N GLY A 233 -11.58 -37.78 17.88
CA GLY A 233 -11.59 -36.44 18.48
C GLY A 233 -10.71 -35.41 17.74
N LYS A 234 -10.33 -35.70 16.49
CA LYS A 234 -9.54 -34.81 15.64
C LYS A 234 -10.29 -34.52 14.34
N GLN A 235 -10.22 -33.28 13.88
CA GLN A 235 -10.70 -32.89 12.56
C GLN A 235 -9.66 -33.22 11.49
N TRP A 236 -10.14 -33.73 10.37
CA TRP A 236 -9.39 -34.12 9.20
C TRP A 236 -9.96 -33.46 7.96
N LEU A 237 -9.08 -33.02 7.08
CA LEU A 237 -9.44 -32.40 5.80
C LEU A 237 -8.99 -33.30 4.66
N ARG A 238 -9.93 -33.63 3.74
CA ARG A 238 -9.58 -34.28 2.47
C ARG A 238 -9.12 -33.22 1.49
N VAL A 239 -7.85 -33.33 1.07
CA VAL A 239 -7.18 -32.35 0.22
C VAL A 239 -6.81 -32.92 -1.15
N GLY A 240 -7.16 -34.18 -1.40
CA GLY A 240 -6.94 -34.87 -2.66
C GLY A 240 -7.56 -36.25 -2.64
N ASP A 241 -7.35 -37.03 -3.70
CA ASP A 241 -7.76 -38.43 -3.75
C ASP A 241 -6.90 -39.24 -2.77
N ALA A 242 -7.57 -39.91 -1.81
CA ALA A 242 -6.92 -40.60 -0.69
C ALA A 242 -5.83 -39.78 0.01
N GLN A 243 -6.04 -38.45 0.12
CA GLN A 243 -5.12 -37.52 0.81
C GLN A 243 -5.86 -36.76 1.91
N TRP A 244 -5.57 -37.10 3.14
CA TRP A 244 -6.13 -36.49 4.34
C TRP A 244 -5.04 -35.87 5.21
N LEU A 245 -5.30 -34.64 5.68
CA LEU A 245 -4.44 -33.95 6.65
C LEU A 245 -5.22 -33.66 7.92
N PRO A 246 -4.57 -33.72 9.10
CA PRO A 246 -5.16 -33.19 10.32
C PRO A 246 -5.40 -31.68 10.15
N ALA A 247 -6.53 -31.17 10.64
CA ALA A 247 -6.81 -29.73 10.59
C ALA A 247 -5.75 -28.88 11.35
N SER A 248 -5.05 -29.46 12.31
CA SER A 248 -3.95 -28.79 13.02
C SER A 248 -2.67 -28.57 12.18
N GLU A 249 -2.52 -29.27 11.05
CA GLU A 249 -1.37 -29.14 10.15
C GLU A 249 -1.63 -28.11 9.01
N VAL A 250 -2.82 -27.53 8.98
CA VAL A 250 -3.21 -26.55 7.96
C VAL A 250 -3.85 -25.31 8.59
N THR A 251 -3.80 -24.22 7.85
CA THR A 251 -4.59 -23.02 8.15
C THR A 251 -5.55 -22.74 7.01
N ARG A 252 -6.72 -22.21 7.32
CA ARG A 252 -7.77 -21.89 6.35
C ARG A 252 -8.53 -20.64 6.78
N PRO A 253 -9.00 -19.80 5.83
CA PRO A 253 -9.84 -18.66 6.15
C PRO A 253 -11.20 -19.13 6.64
N THR A 254 -11.80 -18.34 7.53
CA THR A 254 -13.17 -18.57 8.03
C THR A 254 -14.13 -17.62 7.32
N ARG A 255 -15.23 -18.17 6.79
CA ARG A 255 -16.30 -17.32 6.25
C ARG A 255 -16.96 -16.51 7.37
N VAL A 256 -17.18 -15.24 7.09
CA VAL A 256 -17.73 -14.29 8.06
C VAL A 256 -18.86 -13.49 7.43
N ALA A 257 -19.80 -13.02 8.25
CA ALA A 257 -20.82 -12.09 7.82
C ALA A 257 -20.20 -10.72 7.50
N ARG A 258 -20.75 -10.06 6.51
CA ARG A 258 -20.41 -8.69 6.14
C ARG A 258 -20.69 -7.76 7.32
N PRO A 259 -19.72 -6.87 7.69
CA PRO A 259 -19.97 -5.80 8.66
C PRO A 259 -21.12 -4.89 8.22
N THR A 260 -21.88 -4.37 9.19
CA THR A 260 -23.01 -3.47 8.92
C THR A 260 -22.59 -2.16 8.24
N GLU A 261 -21.34 -1.75 8.44
CA GLU A 261 -20.72 -0.55 7.86
C GLU A 261 -20.34 -0.71 6.38
N VAL A 262 -20.39 -1.94 5.85
CA VAL A 262 -20.09 -2.26 4.45
C VAL A 262 -21.38 -2.33 3.64
N LYS A 263 -21.45 -1.60 2.53
CA LYS A 263 -22.57 -1.62 1.59
C LYS A 263 -22.54 -2.87 0.70
N LEU A 264 -23.68 -3.22 0.12
CA LEU A 264 -23.73 -4.24 -0.95
C LEU A 264 -22.83 -3.80 -2.11
N GLY A 265 -21.98 -4.71 -2.59
CA GLY A 265 -21.03 -4.43 -3.67
C GLY A 265 -19.75 -3.67 -3.25
N GLU A 266 -19.65 -3.22 -2.00
CA GLU A 266 -18.42 -2.59 -1.48
C GLU A 266 -17.32 -3.63 -1.29
N HIS A 267 -16.07 -3.24 -1.61
CA HIS A 267 -14.87 -4.04 -1.41
C HIS A 267 -14.37 -3.88 0.03
N TRP A 268 -14.07 -4.99 0.70
CA TRP A 268 -13.57 -4.95 2.06
C TRP A 268 -12.69 -6.17 2.38
N PHE A 269 -11.97 -6.11 3.51
CA PHE A 269 -11.02 -7.11 3.95
C PHE A 269 -11.35 -7.62 5.35
N ASP A 270 -11.23 -8.94 5.55
CA ASP A 270 -11.26 -9.60 6.85
C ASP A 270 -9.88 -10.18 7.15
N VAL A 271 -9.21 -9.66 8.18
CA VAL A 271 -7.92 -10.15 8.67
C VAL A 271 -8.16 -10.95 9.93
N GLU A 272 -7.91 -12.24 9.89
CA GLU A 272 -8.03 -13.16 11.01
C GLU A 272 -6.65 -13.42 11.64
N LEU A 273 -6.43 -12.86 12.84
CA LEU A 273 -5.14 -12.93 13.53
C LEU A 273 -4.80 -14.36 13.97
N ALA A 274 -5.81 -15.14 14.37
CA ALA A 274 -5.61 -16.51 14.85
C ALA A 274 -5.09 -17.45 13.76
N THR A 275 -5.58 -17.30 12.53
CA THR A 275 -5.20 -18.13 11.38
C THR A 275 -4.15 -17.47 10.48
N GLN A 276 -3.82 -16.21 10.74
CA GLN A 276 -2.92 -15.42 9.90
C GLN A 276 -3.36 -15.42 8.42
N THR A 277 -4.66 -15.21 8.21
CA THR A 277 -5.27 -15.15 6.87
C THR A 277 -5.93 -13.80 6.62
N LEU A 278 -5.97 -13.40 5.36
CA LEU A 278 -6.77 -12.29 4.87
C LEU A 278 -7.73 -12.81 3.80
N THR A 279 -9.00 -12.43 3.91
CA THR A 279 -10.01 -12.68 2.88
C THR A 279 -10.53 -11.36 2.36
N ALA A 280 -10.51 -11.18 1.04
CA ALA A 280 -11.12 -10.04 0.35
C ALA A 280 -12.54 -10.39 -0.10
N TYR A 281 -13.45 -9.47 0.09
CA TYR A 281 -14.88 -9.63 -0.18
C TYR A 281 -15.41 -8.52 -1.09
N VAL A 282 -16.40 -8.87 -1.90
CA VAL A 282 -17.32 -7.94 -2.56
C VAL A 282 -18.70 -8.13 -1.91
N GLY A 283 -19.12 -7.18 -1.09
CA GLY A 283 -20.35 -7.36 -0.27
C GLY A 283 -20.27 -8.62 0.59
N ASP A 284 -21.12 -9.60 0.32
CA ASP A 284 -21.20 -10.86 1.07
C ASP A 284 -20.36 -12.00 0.46
N HIS A 285 -19.73 -11.77 -0.71
CA HIS A 285 -19.02 -12.79 -1.48
C HIS A 285 -17.51 -12.71 -1.30
N PRO A 286 -16.83 -13.73 -0.75
CA PRO A 286 -15.39 -13.80 -0.74
C PRO A 286 -14.87 -14.03 -2.17
N VAL A 287 -13.83 -13.28 -2.56
CA VAL A 287 -13.30 -13.33 -3.92
C VAL A 287 -11.82 -13.69 -3.97
N PHE A 288 -11.11 -13.48 -2.88
CA PHE A 288 -9.68 -13.80 -2.79
C PHE A 288 -9.30 -14.09 -1.34
N ALA A 289 -8.39 -15.04 -1.12
CA ALA A 289 -7.83 -15.33 0.20
C ALA A 289 -6.32 -15.54 0.12
N THR A 290 -5.60 -15.13 1.17
CA THR A 290 -4.14 -15.26 1.26
C THR A 290 -3.69 -15.42 2.70
N LEU A 291 -2.45 -15.89 2.89
CA LEU A 291 -1.75 -15.84 4.16
C LEU A 291 -1.12 -14.45 4.36
N VAL A 292 -1.15 -13.99 5.60
CA VAL A 292 -0.51 -12.74 6.02
C VAL A 292 0.49 -13.00 7.14
N SER A 293 1.26 -11.97 7.49
CA SER A 293 2.04 -11.94 8.74
C SER A 293 1.66 -10.67 9.49
N THR A 294 1.05 -10.83 10.66
CA THR A 294 0.58 -9.72 11.48
C THR A 294 1.54 -9.42 12.64
N GLY A 295 1.20 -8.43 13.45
CA GLY A 295 2.00 -7.95 14.56
C GLY A 295 2.33 -9.03 15.59
N ARG A 296 3.59 -9.06 16.06
CA ARG A 296 4.13 -10.04 17.01
C ARG A 296 3.90 -9.69 18.49
N GLY A 297 3.43 -8.47 18.76
CA GLY A 297 3.21 -8.01 20.14
C GLY A 297 1.92 -8.50 20.77
N PRO A 298 1.85 -8.51 22.10
CA PRO A 298 0.59 -8.71 22.82
C PRO A 298 -0.46 -7.67 22.42
N GLU A 299 -1.73 -8.04 22.51
CA GLU A 299 -2.85 -7.15 22.23
C GLU A 299 -2.74 -5.83 23.04
N GLY A 300 -3.00 -4.71 22.40
CA GLY A 300 -2.90 -3.37 23.01
C GLY A 300 -1.50 -2.74 22.99
N THR A 301 -0.47 -3.46 22.53
CA THR A 301 0.87 -2.88 22.35
C THR A 301 1.05 -2.33 20.93
N VAL A 302 2.05 -1.46 20.74
CA VAL A 302 2.41 -0.90 19.43
C VAL A 302 2.88 -1.96 18.42
N LEU A 303 3.32 -3.12 18.89
CA LEU A 303 3.75 -4.24 18.06
C LEU A 303 2.60 -5.19 17.69
N ALA A 304 1.38 -4.97 18.18
CA ALA A 304 0.20 -5.74 17.82
C ALA A 304 -0.53 -5.12 16.63
N THR A 305 -1.08 -5.93 15.75
CA THR A 305 -2.05 -5.43 14.76
C THR A 305 -3.35 -5.07 15.48
N PRO A 306 -3.83 -3.81 15.40
CA PRO A 306 -4.98 -3.37 16.16
C PRO A 306 -6.27 -4.02 15.66
N LYS A 307 -6.99 -4.71 16.56
CA LYS A 307 -8.30 -5.28 16.30
C LYS A 307 -9.37 -4.20 16.09
N GLY A 308 -10.44 -4.57 15.42
CA GLY A 308 -11.60 -3.71 15.20
C GLY A 308 -11.94 -3.50 13.74
N ILE A 309 -12.81 -2.52 13.52
CA ILE A 309 -13.26 -2.09 12.20
C ILE A 309 -12.56 -0.77 11.87
N HIS A 310 -11.88 -0.75 10.75
CA HIS A 310 -11.10 0.38 10.26
C HIS A 310 -11.46 0.66 8.80
N ARG A 311 -11.07 1.83 8.28
CA ARG A 311 -11.11 2.12 6.84
C ARG A 311 -9.74 2.56 6.36
N ILE A 312 -9.41 2.19 5.13
CA ILE A 312 -8.21 2.70 4.48
C ILE A 312 -8.36 4.21 4.36
N TRP A 313 -7.43 4.96 4.95
CA TRP A 313 -7.45 6.41 4.94
C TRP A 313 -6.43 7.02 3.96
N VAL A 314 -5.48 6.22 3.48
CA VAL A 314 -4.57 6.58 2.39
C VAL A 314 -4.03 5.33 1.71
N LYS A 315 -3.87 5.40 0.41
CA LYS A 315 -3.12 4.44 -0.41
C LYS A 315 -1.89 5.13 -0.97
N LEU A 316 -0.74 4.47 -0.85
CA LEU A 316 0.54 4.93 -1.38
C LEU A 316 1.09 3.84 -2.30
N ALA A 317 1.54 4.21 -3.51
CA ALA A 317 2.22 3.26 -4.38
C ALA A 317 3.42 2.63 -3.68
N GLU A 318 4.16 3.47 -2.97
CA GLU A 318 5.34 3.13 -2.19
C GLU A 318 5.41 4.03 -0.95
N SER A 319 6.00 3.52 0.14
CA SER A 319 6.30 4.30 1.35
C SER A 319 7.59 3.83 1.96
N ASP A 320 8.41 4.74 2.44
CA ASP A 320 9.53 4.37 3.28
C ASP A 320 9.01 3.95 4.66
N MET A 321 9.63 2.96 5.26
CA MET A 321 9.30 2.46 6.59
C MET A 321 10.57 2.31 7.40
N ASP A 322 10.64 3.01 8.51
CA ASP A 322 11.76 2.95 9.43
C ASP A 322 11.31 3.12 10.89
N ASN A 323 12.25 2.94 11.80
CA ASN A 323 12.08 3.21 13.22
C ASN A 323 13.25 4.04 13.77
N LEU A 324 13.93 4.80 12.93
CA LEU A 324 15.16 5.53 13.26
C LEU A 324 14.97 6.60 14.33
N GLU A 325 13.75 7.14 14.46
CA GLU A 325 13.40 8.10 15.51
C GLU A 325 13.18 7.44 16.88
N ASN A 326 13.02 6.12 16.93
CA ASN A 326 12.82 5.38 18.17
C ASN A 326 14.16 4.94 18.77
N LEU A 327 14.76 5.80 19.59
CA LEU A 327 16.03 5.54 20.25
C LEU A 327 16.01 4.37 21.26
N GLU A 328 14.81 3.90 21.66
CA GLU A 328 14.61 2.76 22.53
C GLU A 328 14.43 1.43 21.76
N ALA A 329 14.43 1.48 20.43
CA ALA A 329 14.30 0.27 19.60
C ALA A 329 15.53 -0.63 19.78
N ASN A 330 15.32 -1.91 20.09
CA ASN A 330 16.41 -2.88 20.19
C ASN A 330 17.15 -3.12 18.88
N GLU A 331 16.48 -2.86 17.75
CA GLU A 331 17.02 -2.98 16.39
C GLU A 331 16.51 -1.83 15.55
N SER A 332 17.41 -1.10 14.89
CA SER A 332 17.05 -0.09 13.91
C SER A 332 16.83 -0.75 12.56
N TYR A 333 15.78 -0.34 11.87
CA TYR A 333 15.55 -0.71 10.47
C TYR A 333 15.15 0.51 9.64
N ALA A 334 15.49 0.48 8.36
CA ALA A 334 14.98 1.40 7.35
C ALA A 334 14.83 0.65 6.04
N ILE A 335 13.66 0.72 5.43
CA ILE A 335 13.34 0.06 4.17
C ILE A 335 12.72 1.09 3.23
N GLN A 336 13.41 1.38 2.14
CA GLN A 336 12.96 2.32 1.12
C GLN A 336 11.86 1.70 0.26
N ALA A 337 10.92 2.53 -0.15
CA ALA A 337 9.91 2.26 -1.16
C ALA A 337 9.16 0.93 -0.94
N VAL A 338 8.71 0.65 0.30
CA VAL A 338 7.85 -0.50 0.60
C VAL A 338 6.60 -0.41 -0.29
N PRO A 339 6.29 -1.43 -1.12
CA PRO A 339 5.28 -1.31 -2.15
C PRO A 339 3.85 -1.56 -1.65
N TRP A 340 2.87 -0.95 -2.35
CA TRP A 340 1.44 -1.24 -2.25
C TRP A 340 0.85 -0.99 -0.86
N VAL A 341 1.15 0.17 -0.27
CA VAL A 341 0.80 0.50 1.11
C VAL A 341 -0.65 1.02 1.20
N MET A 342 -1.42 0.45 2.10
CA MET A 342 -2.79 0.81 2.42
C MET A 342 -2.91 1.01 3.93
N TYR A 343 -2.73 2.24 4.41
CA TYR A 343 -2.88 2.54 5.83
C TYR A 343 -4.35 2.57 6.25
N PHE A 344 -4.70 1.84 7.30
CA PHE A 344 -6.07 1.75 7.81
C PHE A 344 -6.24 2.32 9.23
N ARG A 345 -5.16 2.44 9.99
CA ARG A 345 -5.17 3.10 11.32
C ARG A 345 -3.79 3.69 11.62
N GLN A 346 -3.68 5.01 11.72
CA GLN A 346 -2.38 5.69 11.94
C GLN A 346 -1.29 5.12 11.01
N GLY A 347 -0.17 4.60 11.58
CA GLY A 347 0.91 3.94 10.85
C GLY A 347 0.69 2.44 10.57
N TYR A 348 -0.47 1.86 10.91
CA TYR A 348 -0.78 0.46 10.63
C TYR A 348 -1.43 0.31 9.26
N GLY A 349 -0.85 -0.55 8.43
CA GLY A 349 -1.29 -0.75 7.05
C GLY A 349 -1.15 -2.19 6.57
N LEU A 350 -1.76 -2.47 5.41
CA LEU A 350 -1.44 -3.63 4.59
C LEU A 350 -0.39 -3.18 3.59
N HIS A 351 0.63 -3.98 3.32
CA HIS A 351 1.68 -3.65 2.35
C HIS A 351 2.43 -4.88 1.85
N GLY A 352 3.12 -4.73 0.70
CA GLY A 352 4.00 -5.75 0.17
C GLY A 352 5.27 -5.89 1.03
N THR A 353 5.64 -7.13 1.32
CA THR A 353 6.80 -7.45 2.14
C THR A 353 7.72 -8.41 1.39
N PHE A 354 8.92 -7.95 1.07
CA PHE A 354 9.91 -8.71 0.32
C PHE A 354 11.05 -9.26 1.20
N TRP A 355 11.16 -8.82 2.44
CA TRP A 355 12.28 -9.14 3.35
C TRP A 355 12.09 -10.40 4.19
N HIS A 356 10.93 -11.05 4.12
CA HIS A 356 10.71 -12.36 4.73
C HIS A 356 9.73 -13.22 3.93
N HIS A 357 9.69 -14.53 4.25
CA HIS A 357 8.81 -15.52 3.62
C HIS A 357 7.86 -16.17 4.65
N ALA A 358 7.65 -15.54 5.81
CA ALA A 358 6.98 -16.14 6.97
C ALA A 358 5.45 -16.00 6.96
N PHE A 359 4.81 -15.83 5.78
CA PHE A 359 3.35 -15.71 5.67
C PHE A 359 2.64 -16.88 6.32
N GLY A 360 1.57 -16.61 7.08
CA GLY A 360 0.88 -17.54 7.96
C GLY A 360 1.48 -17.63 9.36
N ARG A 361 2.44 -16.77 9.72
CA ARG A 361 3.01 -16.63 11.09
C ARG A 361 3.12 -15.16 11.45
N VAL A 362 2.99 -14.84 12.72
CA VAL A 362 3.23 -13.48 13.22
C VAL A 362 4.70 -13.10 13.02
N GLN A 363 4.97 -11.91 12.45
CA GLN A 363 6.33 -11.47 12.13
C GLN A 363 6.50 -9.96 12.18
N SER A 364 5.42 -9.18 11.98
CA SER A 364 5.51 -7.73 11.80
C SER A 364 5.56 -6.95 13.12
N HIS A 365 5.79 -5.64 13.02
CA HIS A 365 5.71 -4.69 14.12
C HIS A 365 4.31 -4.04 14.25
N GLY A 366 3.27 -4.71 13.70
CA GLY A 366 1.89 -4.26 13.78
C GLY A 366 1.17 -4.17 12.44
N CYS A 367 1.87 -3.94 11.34
CA CYS A 367 1.31 -3.98 9.99
C CYS A 367 0.85 -5.39 9.60
N VAL A 368 0.04 -5.49 8.56
CA VAL A 368 -0.37 -6.74 7.90
C VAL A 368 0.51 -6.93 6.67
N ASN A 369 1.53 -7.78 6.80
CA ASN A 369 2.49 -8.08 5.75
C ASN A 369 1.90 -9.08 4.75
N LEU A 370 2.01 -8.77 3.47
CA LEU A 370 1.56 -9.57 2.33
C LEU A 370 2.75 -9.91 1.42
N SER A 371 2.66 -10.98 0.63
CA SER A 371 3.57 -11.12 -0.50
C SER A 371 3.40 -9.93 -1.44
N PRO A 372 4.45 -9.42 -2.09
CA PRO A 372 4.30 -8.23 -2.95
C PRO A 372 3.23 -8.37 -4.03
N ALA A 373 3.10 -9.54 -4.66
CA ALA A 373 2.08 -9.76 -5.68
C ALA A 373 0.65 -9.83 -5.11
N ASP A 374 0.46 -10.35 -3.89
CA ASP A 374 -0.85 -10.30 -3.24
C ASP A 374 -1.19 -8.88 -2.78
N ALA A 375 -0.17 -8.14 -2.30
CA ALA A 375 -0.33 -6.74 -1.93
C ALA A 375 -0.73 -5.89 -3.14
N GLU A 376 -0.08 -6.05 -4.30
CA GLU A 376 -0.45 -5.39 -5.55
C GLU A 376 -1.90 -5.69 -5.92
N ARG A 377 -2.29 -6.97 -5.95
CA ARG A 377 -3.65 -7.40 -6.27
C ARG A 377 -4.69 -6.77 -5.34
N LEU A 378 -4.44 -6.78 -4.03
CA LEU A 378 -5.34 -6.22 -3.03
C LEU A 378 -5.33 -4.68 -3.05
N PHE A 379 -4.21 -4.08 -3.42
CA PHE A 379 -4.09 -2.66 -3.63
C PHE A 379 -4.97 -2.19 -4.79
N ASP A 380 -4.95 -2.88 -5.93
CA ASP A 380 -5.80 -2.56 -7.07
C ASP A 380 -7.29 -2.82 -6.77
N PHE A 381 -7.57 -3.84 -5.95
CA PHE A 381 -8.92 -4.18 -5.52
C PHE A 381 -9.52 -3.15 -4.55
N ALA A 382 -8.70 -2.51 -3.69
CA ALA A 382 -9.14 -1.60 -2.63
C ALA A 382 -9.52 -0.22 -3.15
N SER A 383 -10.57 0.39 -2.55
CA SER A 383 -10.88 1.82 -2.69
C SER A 383 -10.05 2.66 -1.69
N PRO A 384 -9.74 3.95 -2.03
CA PRO A 384 -9.95 4.57 -3.32
C PRO A 384 -9.01 4.01 -4.38
N ARG A 385 -9.42 4.10 -5.66
CA ARG A 385 -8.51 3.76 -6.76
C ARG A 385 -7.33 4.74 -6.79
N LEU A 386 -6.13 4.24 -7.06
CA LEU A 386 -4.96 5.08 -7.32
C LEU A 386 -4.80 5.28 -8.83
N PRO A 387 -5.06 6.47 -9.38
CA PRO A 387 -4.92 6.74 -10.80
C PRO A 387 -3.47 6.63 -11.28
N SER A 388 -3.27 6.37 -12.57
CA SER A 388 -1.94 6.35 -13.18
C SER A 388 -1.24 7.70 -13.01
N GLY A 389 0.05 7.68 -12.65
CA GLY A 389 0.86 8.87 -12.39
C GLY A 389 0.64 9.52 -11.02
N TRP A 390 -0.18 8.91 -10.16
CA TRP A 390 -0.30 9.33 -8.76
C TRP A 390 0.54 8.44 -7.86
N SER A 391 1.24 9.05 -6.89
CA SER A 391 1.96 8.32 -5.83
C SER A 391 1.09 8.04 -4.61
N ALA A 392 0.03 8.85 -4.38
CA ALA A 392 -0.89 8.69 -3.26
C ALA A 392 -2.33 9.02 -3.64
N ALA A 393 -3.29 8.33 -2.99
CA ALA A 393 -4.73 8.66 -3.07
C ALA A 393 -5.36 8.59 -1.67
N LEU A 394 -6.10 9.66 -1.31
CA LEU A 394 -6.90 9.73 -0.10
C LEU A 394 -8.38 9.54 -0.46
N PRO A 395 -9.17 8.93 0.43
CA PRO A 395 -10.63 8.84 0.28
C PRO A 395 -11.30 10.21 0.19
N THR A 396 -12.47 10.22 -0.40
CA THR A 396 -13.36 11.39 -0.44
C THR A 396 -14.72 11.03 0.13
N VAL A 397 -15.62 12.02 0.24
CA VAL A 397 -17.01 11.77 0.63
C VAL A 397 -17.75 10.89 -0.39
N TYR A 398 -17.29 10.86 -1.63
CA TYR A 398 -17.90 10.09 -2.73
C TYR A 398 -17.25 8.71 -2.91
N GLU A 399 -15.98 8.56 -2.51
CA GLU A 399 -15.21 7.32 -2.63
C GLU A 399 -14.50 7.04 -1.31
N GLN A 400 -15.19 6.35 -0.41
CA GLN A 400 -14.64 5.95 0.89
C GLN A 400 -13.58 4.85 0.70
N GLY A 401 -12.60 4.82 1.62
CA GLY A 401 -11.64 3.73 1.65
C GLY A 401 -12.29 2.40 2.02
N SER A 402 -11.82 1.32 1.41
CA SER A 402 -12.26 -0.03 1.74
C SER A 402 -12.15 -0.31 3.23
N LEU A 403 -13.14 -1.02 3.78
CA LEU A 403 -13.13 -1.41 5.19
C LEU A 403 -12.14 -2.55 5.42
N VAL A 404 -11.42 -2.48 6.52
CA VAL A 404 -10.51 -3.53 7.03
C VAL A 404 -11.02 -3.94 8.41
N ARG A 405 -11.54 -5.15 8.55
CA ARG A 405 -11.84 -5.74 9.84
C ARG A 405 -10.67 -6.61 10.28
N VAL A 406 -10.19 -6.39 11.50
CA VAL A 406 -9.16 -7.19 12.15
C VAL A 406 -9.77 -7.86 13.39
N ARG A 407 -9.68 -9.20 13.49
CA ARG A 407 -10.29 -9.99 14.55
C ARG A 407 -9.41 -11.13 15.08
#